data_e6ae60b51cd9acd62d2e0ef14b0189e7
#
_entry.id   e6ae60b51cd9acd62d2e0ef14b0189e7
#
_cell.length_a   1.000
_cell.length_b   1.000
_cell.length_c   1.000
_cell.angle_alpha   90.00
_cell.angle_beta   90.00
_cell.angle_gamma   90.00
#
_symmetry.space_group_name_H-M   'P 1'
#
loop_
_entity.id
_entity.type
_entity.pdbx_description
1 polymer ?
#
loop_
_entity_poly.entity_id
_entity_poly.type
_entity_poly.pdbx_seq_one_letter_code
_entity_poly.pdbx_strand_id
1 'polypeptide(L)'
;ALRVSGDSMEPMYHTGDVAWVHKQDSISNGEIGIFYLNGNTYIKELHDGPDGVYLVSLNEKYHPIQIYESDSFKIFGKVIGKCKGAEIPGFH
;
A
#
# COMPACT_ATOMS: atom_id res chain seq x y z
N ALA A 1 1.65 -12.73 0.20
CA ALA A 1 0.30 -12.16 0.35
C ALA A 1 0.19 -11.38 1.66
N LEU A 2 -0.54 -10.29 1.64
CA LEU A 2 -0.74 -9.43 2.79
C LEU A 2 -2.23 -9.15 2.97
N ARG A 3 -2.72 -9.29 4.20
CA ARG A 3 -4.13 -9.00 4.52
C ARG A 3 -4.31 -7.52 4.77
N VAL A 4 -5.29 -6.93 4.10
CA VAL A 4 -5.61 -5.50 4.24
C VAL A 4 -6.35 -5.26 5.55
N SER A 5 -5.94 -4.21 6.25
CA SER A 5 -6.56 -3.76 7.50
C SER A 5 -6.96 -2.30 7.37
N GLY A 6 -8.17 -1.96 7.82
CA GLY A 6 -8.69 -0.60 7.73
C GLY A 6 -9.31 -0.29 6.38
N ASP A 7 -9.75 0.95 6.22
CA ASP A 7 -10.54 1.38 5.06
C ASP A 7 -9.85 2.43 4.19
N SER A 8 -8.56 2.70 4.42
CA SER A 8 -7.87 3.78 3.71
C SER A 8 -7.73 3.55 2.20
N MET A 9 -7.83 2.30 1.76
CA MET A 9 -7.71 1.96 0.33
C MET A 9 -9.04 1.59 -0.31
N GLU A 10 -10.16 1.85 0.37
CA GLU A 10 -11.47 1.71 -0.24
C GLU A 10 -11.68 2.79 -1.31
N PRO A 11 -12.42 2.51 -2.36
CA PRO A 11 -13.25 1.31 -2.57
C PRO A 11 -12.52 0.12 -3.18
N MET A 12 -11.25 0.26 -3.56
CA MET A 12 -10.55 -0.82 -4.26
C MET A 12 -10.17 -1.98 -3.34
N TYR A 13 -9.76 -1.68 -2.11
CA TYR A 13 -9.36 -2.68 -1.12
C TYR A 13 -10.19 -2.50 0.14
N HIS A 14 -10.75 -3.60 0.65
CA HIS A 14 -11.54 -3.61 1.88
C HIS A 14 -10.83 -4.40 2.96
N THR A 15 -11.12 -4.09 4.20
CA THR A 15 -10.61 -4.88 5.34
C THR A 15 -10.91 -6.36 5.13
N GLY A 16 -9.89 -7.19 5.30
CA GLY A 16 -10.00 -8.64 5.10
C GLY A 16 -9.60 -9.12 3.72
N ASP A 17 -9.53 -8.22 2.73
CA ASP A 17 -8.99 -8.57 1.42
C ASP A 17 -7.52 -8.99 1.56
N VAL A 18 -7.06 -9.83 0.64
CA VAL A 18 -5.66 -10.23 0.59
C VAL A 18 -5.03 -9.63 -0.65
N ALA A 19 -3.99 -8.84 -0.45
CA ALA A 19 -3.22 -8.26 -1.55
C ALA A 19 -2.08 -9.22 -1.92
N TRP A 20 -1.95 -9.49 -3.21
CA TRP A 20 -0.83 -10.24 -3.75
C TRP A 20 0.28 -9.26 -4.06
N VAL A 21 1.46 -9.52 -3.52
CA VAL A 21 2.58 -8.58 -3.55
C VAL A 21 3.77 -9.24 -4.27
N HIS A 22 4.31 -8.54 -5.27
CA HIS A 22 5.57 -8.90 -5.87
C HIS A 22 6.67 -8.15 -5.12
N LYS A 23 7.57 -8.89 -4.50
CA LYS A 23 8.65 -8.29 -3.70
C LYS A 23 9.63 -7.57 -4.62
N GLN A 24 9.80 -6.27 -4.40
CA GLN A 24 10.73 -5.42 -5.14
C GLN A 24 11.01 -4.18 -4.31
N ASP A 25 12.16 -3.56 -4.50
CA ASP A 25 12.59 -2.41 -3.69
C ASP A 25 12.28 -1.06 -4.31
N SER A 26 11.65 -1.05 -5.47
CA SER A 26 11.20 0.17 -6.14
C SER A 26 9.89 -0.07 -6.87
N ILE A 27 9.09 0.96 -6.98
CA ILE A 27 7.85 0.95 -7.76
C ILE A 27 7.72 2.27 -8.51
N SER A 28 6.88 2.29 -9.54
CA SER A 28 6.67 3.49 -10.34
C SER A 28 5.62 4.41 -9.73
N ASN A 29 5.69 5.66 -10.11
CA ASN A 29 4.71 6.67 -9.71
C ASN A 29 3.30 6.23 -10.12
N GLY A 30 2.36 6.34 -9.19
CA GLY A 30 0.97 5.95 -9.41
C GLY A 30 0.67 4.48 -9.13
N GLU A 31 1.67 3.66 -8.82
CA GLU A 31 1.46 2.26 -8.48
C GLU A 31 1.17 2.08 -6.99
N ILE A 32 0.43 1.01 -6.68
CA ILE A 32 0.11 0.65 -5.30
C ILE A 32 1.17 -0.32 -4.80
N GLY A 33 1.70 -0.04 -3.62
CA GLY A 33 2.74 -0.85 -3.01
C GLY A 33 2.56 -1.01 -1.51
N ILE A 34 3.46 -1.80 -0.95
CA ILE A 34 3.60 -1.99 0.49
C ILE A 34 4.83 -1.23 0.93
N PHE A 35 4.67 -0.38 1.93
CA PHE A 35 5.72 0.51 2.40
C PHE A 35 5.92 0.38 3.90
N TYR A 36 7.18 0.50 4.32
CA TYR A 36 7.53 0.66 5.73
C TYR A 36 7.89 2.11 5.94
N LEU A 37 7.27 2.74 6.92
CA LEU A 37 7.54 4.13 7.25
C LEU A 37 7.57 4.27 8.76
N ASN A 38 8.74 4.60 9.31
CA ASN A 38 8.95 4.85 10.72
C ASN A 38 8.35 3.75 11.62
N GLY A 39 8.56 2.50 11.24
CA GLY A 39 8.11 1.33 12.00
C GLY A 39 6.70 0.84 11.70
N ASN A 40 5.98 1.52 10.83
CA ASN A 40 4.63 1.11 10.42
C ASN A 40 4.63 0.59 8.99
N THR A 41 3.72 -0.33 8.71
CA THR A 41 3.52 -0.88 7.37
C THR A 41 2.24 -0.32 6.78
N TYR A 42 2.34 0.15 5.54
CA TYR A 42 1.21 0.76 4.81
C TYR A 42 1.01 0.10 3.46
N ILE A 43 -0.25 0.01 3.04
CA ILE A 43 -0.62 -0.21 1.64
C ILE A 43 -1.15 1.12 1.12
N LYS A 44 -0.48 1.69 0.15
CA LYS A 44 -0.79 3.03 -0.39
C LYS A 44 -0.41 3.10 -1.85
N GLU A 45 -0.84 4.19 -2.51
CA GLU A 45 -0.41 4.53 -3.85
C GLU A 45 0.76 5.51 -3.76
N LEU A 46 1.82 5.27 -4.51
CA LEU A 46 2.99 6.14 -4.52
C LEU A 46 2.78 7.33 -5.45
N HIS A 47 3.00 8.51 -4.93
CA HIS A 47 3.02 9.74 -5.73
C HIS A 47 4.37 10.44 -5.53
N ASP A 48 5.18 10.45 -6.58
CA ASP A 48 6.49 11.08 -6.59
C ASP A 48 6.46 12.21 -7.61
N GLY A 49 6.57 13.43 -7.14
CA GLY A 49 6.46 14.60 -7.98
C GLY A 49 7.38 15.74 -7.53
N PRO A 50 7.29 16.90 -8.20
CA PRO A 50 8.18 18.05 -7.89
C PRO A 50 8.00 18.59 -6.47
N ASP A 51 6.84 18.36 -5.85
CA ASP A 51 6.55 18.84 -4.50
C ASP A 51 6.97 17.85 -3.42
N GLY A 52 7.47 16.69 -3.80
CA GLY A 52 7.92 15.67 -2.87
C GLY A 52 7.33 14.29 -3.13
N VAL A 53 7.58 13.39 -2.21
CA VAL A 53 7.09 12.02 -2.27
C VAL A 53 5.97 11.83 -1.26
N TYR A 54 4.86 11.27 -1.71
CA TYR A 54 3.68 11.07 -0.87
C TYR A 54 3.17 9.64 -0.99
N LEU A 55 2.67 9.12 0.13
CA LEU A 55 1.88 7.89 0.16
C LEU A 55 0.42 8.31 0.24
N VAL A 56 -0.36 7.93 -0.77
CA VAL A 56 -1.73 8.40 -0.94
C VAL A 56 -2.71 7.26 -0.72
N SER A 57 -3.71 7.53 0.14
CA SER A 57 -4.84 6.62 0.33
C SER A 57 -5.83 6.80 -0.81
N LEU A 58 -6.44 5.70 -1.28
CA LEU A 58 -7.49 5.79 -2.29
C LEU A 58 -8.78 6.36 -1.70
N ASN A 59 -8.99 6.19 -0.40
CA ASN A 59 -10.11 6.78 0.32
C ASN A 59 -9.79 8.25 0.64
N GLU A 60 -10.55 9.15 0.05
CA GLU A 60 -10.28 10.60 0.11
C GLU A 60 -10.38 11.20 1.51
N LYS A 61 -11.01 10.51 2.45
CA LYS A 61 -11.09 11.01 3.83
C LYS A 61 -9.75 11.00 4.56
N TYR A 62 -8.74 10.31 4.01
CA TYR A 62 -7.40 10.26 4.57
C TYR A 62 -6.47 11.21 3.84
N HIS A 63 -5.69 11.97 4.59
CA HIS A 63 -4.70 12.88 4.02
C HIS A 63 -3.48 12.12 3.51
N PRO A 64 -2.85 12.59 2.43
CA PRO A 64 -1.57 12.03 1.98
C PRO A 64 -0.51 12.11 3.07
N ILE A 65 0.37 11.11 3.09
CA ILE A 65 1.51 11.08 4.01
C ILE A 65 2.75 11.49 3.22
N GLN A 66 3.34 12.62 3.57
CA GLN A 66 4.57 13.06 2.93
C GLN A 66 5.78 12.33 3.51
N ILE A 67 6.68 11.89 2.63
CA ILE A 67 7.94 11.23 3.01
C ILE A 67 9.06 12.25 2.97
N TYR A 68 9.83 12.34 4.06
CA TYR A 68 10.98 13.24 4.17
C TYR A 68 12.27 12.43 4.22
N GLU A 69 13.39 13.05 3.90
CA GLU A 69 14.69 12.40 3.94
C GLU A 69 15.03 11.85 5.33
N SER A 70 14.54 12.51 6.37
CA SER A 70 14.76 12.06 7.74
C SER A 70 13.93 10.85 8.13
N ASP A 71 12.96 10.47 7.32
CA ASP A 71 12.10 9.31 7.61
C ASP A 71 12.85 8.00 7.34
N SER A 72 12.53 7.00 8.16
CA SER A 72 12.92 5.62 7.89
C SER A 72 11.89 5.01 6.95
N PHE A 73 12.20 4.97 5.66
CA PHE A 73 11.27 4.58 4.61
C PHE A 73 11.85 3.46 3.75
N LYS A 74 11.01 2.47 3.44
CA LYS A 74 11.42 1.35 2.61
C LYS A 74 10.23 0.84 1.81
N ILE A 75 10.46 0.51 0.54
CA ILE A 75 9.48 -0.15 -0.32
C ILE A 75 9.68 -1.65 -0.18
N PHE A 76 8.61 -2.36 0.20
CA PHE A 76 8.65 -3.81 0.32
C PHE A 76 8.30 -4.50 -1.00
N GLY A 77 7.31 -3.99 -1.70
CA GLY A 77 6.89 -4.59 -2.96
C GLY A 77 5.74 -3.86 -3.62
N LYS A 78 5.39 -4.35 -4.81
CA LYS A 78 4.29 -3.84 -5.62
C LYS A 78 3.08 -4.74 -5.45
N VAL A 79 1.90 -4.16 -5.26
CA VAL A 79 0.65 -4.91 -5.24
C VAL A 79 0.27 -5.24 -6.69
N ILE A 80 0.13 -6.54 -6.98
CA ILE A 80 -0.14 -7.03 -8.34
C ILE A 80 -1.54 -7.62 -8.50
N GLY A 81 -2.29 -7.74 -7.41
CA GLY A 81 -3.65 -8.24 -7.45
C GLY A 81 -4.21 -8.43 -6.06
N LYS A 82 -5.45 -8.83 -5.99
CA LYS A 82 -6.13 -9.08 -4.72
C LYS A 82 -7.18 -10.16 -4.85
N CYS A 83 -7.58 -10.72 -3.70
CA CYS A 83 -8.79 -11.51 -3.60
C CYS A 83 -9.43 -11.29 -2.24
N LYS A 84 -10.71 -11.61 -2.13
CA LYS A 84 -11.39 -11.55 -0.84
C LYS A 84 -10.87 -12.66 0.06
N GLY A 85 -10.72 -12.38 1.36
CA GLY A 85 -10.15 -13.34 2.29
C GLY A 85 -10.85 -14.69 2.29
N ALA A 86 -12.19 -14.70 2.16
CA ALA A 86 -12.98 -15.91 2.15
C ALA A 86 -12.85 -16.74 0.86
N GLU A 87 -12.24 -16.18 -0.18
CA GLU A 87 -12.13 -16.79 -1.50
C GLU A 87 -10.74 -17.34 -1.78
N ILE A 88 -9.82 -17.28 -0.82
CA ILE A 88 -8.45 -17.71 -1.01
C ILE A 88 -8.38 -19.23 -1.08
N PRO A 89 -7.92 -19.82 -2.21
CA PRO A 89 -7.78 -21.27 -2.31
C PRO A 89 -6.78 -21.79 -1.28
N GLY A 90 -7.08 -22.93 -0.68
CA GLY A 90 -6.20 -23.60 0.27
C GLY A 90 -6.22 -23.07 1.70
N PHE A 91 -7.06 -22.09 1.98
CA PHE A 91 -7.22 -21.51 3.33
C PHE A 91 -8.53 -21.97 3.97
N HIS A 92 -8.74 -23.23 4.01
CA HIS A 92 -9.96 -23.81 4.59
C HIS A 92 -9.65 -24.53 5.89
#